data_3d214fe3416527dcafb3f337e1ef979b
#
_entry.id   3d214fe3416527dcafb3f337e1ef979b
#
_cell.length_a   1.000
_cell.length_b   1.000
_cell.length_c   1.000
_cell.angle_alpha   90.00
_cell.angle_beta   90.00
_cell.angle_gamma   90.00
#
_symmetry.space_group_name_H-M   'P 1'
#
loop_
_entity.id
_entity.type
_entity.pdbx_description
1 polymer ?
#
loop_
_entity_poly.entity_id
_entity_poly.type
_entity_poly.pdbx_seq_one_letter_code
_entity_poly.pdbx_strand_id
1 'polypeptide(L)'
;MAGLSGALTAIVVSMLTSTTKGVNVRIAALEHGDSSLQATGIRTIVALNASAEISEKTGYVQYPALLVYCDKLSNTLKEKFRQFSGKAHVVVDVRHSQDDLDGMASSVDVYVDAVCALLDNSRGDLGSGYFYSGGYDVSFETIVRGGRNFLQRAKVGFDVEVSK
;
A
#
# COMPACT_ATOMS: atom_id res chain seq x y z
N MET A 1 -22.57 7.93 3.27
CA MET A 1 -21.54 7.15 2.52
C MET A 1 -20.43 8.02 1.95
N ALA A 2 -20.67 9.31 1.77
CA ALA A 2 -19.65 10.21 1.22
C ALA A 2 -18.36 10.19 2.08
N GLY A 3 -17.23 9.96 1.44
CA GLY A 3 -15.92 9.98 2.07
C GLY A 3 -15.47 8.69 2.77
N LEU A 4 -16.26 7.60 2.73
CA LEU A 4 -15.90 6.35 3.40
C LEU A 4 -14.58 5.77 2.87
N SER A 5 -14.44 5.68 1.56
CA SER A 5 -13.18 5.21 0.94
C SER A 5 -12.01 6.16 1.22
N GLY A 6 -12.25 7.47 1.16
CA GLY A 6 -11.23 8.48 1.48
C GLY A 6 -10.77 8.44 2.93
N ALA A 7 -11.70 8.29 3.86
CA ALA A 7 -11.38 8.15 5.28
C ALA A 7 -10.55 6.88 5.56
N LEU A 8 -10.91 5.76 4.94
CA LEU A 8 -10.17 4.50 5.09
C LEU A 8 -8.77 4.58 4.47
N THR A 9 -8.65 5.13 3.26
CA THR A 9 -7.33 5.31 2.65
C THR A 9 -6.43 6.25 3.45
N ALA A 10 -6.99 7.29 4.05
CA ALA A 10 -6.25 8.19 4.96
C ALA A 10 -5.73 7.45 6.20
N ILE A 11 -6.52 6.55 6.78
CA ILE A 11 -6.07 5.70 7.91
C ILE A 11 -4.91 4.82 7.48
N VAL A 12 -5.01 4.16 6.33
CA VAL A 12 -3.95 3.28 5.82
C VAL A 12 -2.68 4.06 5.50
N VAL A 13 -2.79 5.22 4.85
CA VAL A 13 -1.63 6.11 4.61
C VAL A 13 -0.97 6.51 5.93
N SER A 14 -1.76 6.86 6.93
CA SER A 14 -1.24 7.21 8.27
C SER A 14 -0.47 6.05 8.92
N MET A 15 -0.96 4.82 8.78
CA MET A 15 -0.27 3.62 9.26
C MET A 15 1.06 3.41 8.54
N LEU A 16 1.07 3.54 7.22
CA LEU A 16 2.26 3.35 6.38
C LEU A 16 3.33 4.42 6.63
N THR A 17 2.92 5.65 6.89
CA THR A 17 3.82 6.80 7.11
C THR A 17 4.28 6.95 8.55
N SER A 18 3.80 6.14 9.48
CA SER A 18 4.16 6.24 10.90
C SER A 18 5.68 6.25 11.10
N THR A 19 6.17 7.20 11.89
CA THR A 19 7.61 7.35 12.21
C THR A 19 8.12 6.29 13.19
N THR A 20 7.23 5.55 13.83
CA THR A 20 7.58 4.53 14.83
C THR A 20 7.31 3.11 14.36
N LYS A 21 6.32 2.91 13.50
CA LYS A 21 5.85 1.58 13.07
C LYS A 21 5.62 1.47 11.55
N GLY A 22 5.88 2.53 10.81
CA GLY A 22 5.62 2.59 9.37
C GLY A 22 6.58 1.75 8.54
N VAL A 23 6.35 1.73 7.22
CA VAL A 23 7.13 0.91 6.29
C VAL A 23 8.61 1.29 6.26
N ASN A 24 8.94 2.57 6.33
CA ASN A 24 10.34 3.01 6.32
C ASN A 24 11.12 2.57 7.56
N VAL A 25 10.47 2.49 8.71
CA VAL A 25 11.06 1.94 9.94
C VAL A 25 11.41 0.46 9.75
N ARG A 26 10.52 -0.30 9.10
CA ARG A 26 10.74 -1.72 8.82
C ARG A 26 11.82 -1.95 7.78
N ILE A 27 11.85 -1.14 6.72
CA ILE A 27 12.91 -1.20 5.69
C ILE A 27 14.28 -0.95 6.32
N ALA A 28 14.41 0.08 7.16
CA ALA A 28 15.64 0.37 7.87
C ALA A 28 16.08 -0.79 8.79
N ALA A 29 15.13 -1.44 9.48
CA ALA A 29 15.41 -2.60 10.32
C ALA A 29 15.89 -3.81 9.50
N LEU A 30 15.32 -4.04 8.31
CA LEU A 30 15.76 -5.09 7.39
C LEU A 30 17.16 -4.82 6.84
N GLU A 31 17.49 -3.59 6.47
CA GLU A 31 18.82 -3.20 6.03
C GLU A 31 19.88 -3.42 7.12
N HIS A 32 19.56 -3.14 8.38
CA HIS A 32 20.46 -3.41 9.49
C HIS A 32 20.70 -4.90 9.72
N GLY A 33 19.73 -5.75 9.41
CA GLY A 33 19.83 -7.20 9.53
C GLY A 33 20.57 -7.86 8.37
N ASP A 34 20.56 -7.24 7.18
CA ASP A 34 21.21 -7.75 5.98
C ASP A 34 21.82 -6.61 5.17
N SER A 35 23.14 -6.46 5.29
CA SER A 35 23.90 -5.41 4.60
C SER A 35 23.94 -5.57 3.06
N SER A 36 23.51 -6.70 2.52
CA SER A 36 23.38 -6.93 1.08
C SER A 36 22.12 -6.29 0.49
N LEU A 37 21.12 -5.98 1.31
CA LEU A 37 19.90 -5.31 0.91
C LEU A 37 20.16 -3.80 0.79
N GLN A 38 20.20 -3.29 -0.43
CA GLN A 38 20.38 -1.86 -0.73
C GLN A 38 19.04 -1.20 -1.05
N ALA A 39 18.02 -1.47 -0.25
CA ALA A 39 16.71 -0.86 -0.43
C ALA A 39 16.69 0.55 0.15
N THR A 40 16.44 1.55 -0.67
CA THR A 40 16.19 2.92 -0.18
C THR A 40 14.81 3.02 0.45
N GLY A 41 14.61 3.95 1.39
CA GLY A 41 13.28 4.22 1.94
C GLY A 41 12.27 4.64 0.89
N ILE A 42 10.98 4.38 1.16
CA ILE A 42 9.87 4.83 0.31
C ILE A 42 9.80 6.35 0.32
N ARG A 43 9.78 6.96 -0.86
CA ARG A 43 9.79 8.42 -1.02
C ARG A 43 8.40 9.04 -1.07
N THR A 44 7.44 8.33 -1.67
CA THR A 44 6.06 8.81 -1.79
C THR A 44 5.11 7.77 -1.23
N ILE A 45 4.28 8.18 -0.27
CA ILE A 45 3.15 7.38 0.23
C ILE A 45 1.93 8.28 0.16
N VAL A 46 0.99 7.95 -0.71
CA VAL A 46 -0.13 8.85 -1.03
C VAL A 46 -1.41 8.07 -1.34
N ALA A 47 -2.54 8.67 -0.99
CA ALA A 47 -3.86 8.18 -1.40
C ALA A 47 -4.14 8.64 -2.84
N LEU A 48 -3.87 7.78 -3.79
CA LEU A 48 -4.02 8.06 -5.22
C LEU A 48 -4.26 6.78 -6.00
N ASN A 49 -5.24 6.80 -6.90
CA ASN A 49 -5.46 5.76 -7.89
C ASN A 49 -5.20 6.33 -9.29
N ALA A 50 -3.97 6.22 -9.74
CA ALA A 50 -3.55 6.73 -11.03
C ALA A 50 -2.60 5.75 -11.73
N SER A 51 -2.66 5.71 -13.07
CA SER A 51 -1.72 4.93 -13.85
C SER A 51 -0.29 5.47 -13.72
N ALA A 52 0.69 4.62 -13.99
CA ALA A 52 2.09 5.02 -13.95
C ALA A 52 2.40 6.20 -14.90
N GLU A 53 1.83 6.18 -16.11
CA GLU A 53 2.02 7.24 -17.10
C GLU A 53 1.56 8.63 -16.61
N ILE A 54 0.41 8.68 -15.94
CA ILE A 54 -0.12 9.93 -15.39
C ILE A 54 0.74 10.41 -14.23
N SER A 55 1.15 9.51 -13.36
CA SER A 55 2.00 9.82 -12.21
C SER A 55 3.37 10.37 -12.63
N GLU A 56 3.96 9.81 -13.67
CA GLU A 56 5.25 10.26 -14.21
C GLU A 56 5.15 11.62 -14.88
N LYS A 57 4.10 11.88 -15.66
CA LYS A 57 3.87 13.16 -16.34
C LYS A 57 3.71 14.32 -15.37
N THR A 58 3.09 14.09 -14.23
CA THR A 58 2.84 15.15 -13.24
C THR A 58 4.02 15.40 -12.30
N GLY A 59 5.01 14.50 -12.27
CA GLY A 59 6.13 14.59 -11.32
C GLY A 59 5.72 14.49 -9.85
N TYR A 60 4.47 14.13 -9.58
CA TYR A 60 3.90 14.06 -8.23
C TYR A 60 4.41 12.85 -7.43
N VAL A 61 4.76 11.78 -8.11
CA VAL A 61 5.20 10.53 -7.51
C VAL A 61 6.70 10.35 -7.72
N GLN A 62 7.43 10.22 -6.62
CA GLN A 62 8.85 9.87 -6.62
C GLN A 62 9.01 8.43 -6.16
N TYR A 63 9.77 7.65 -6.90
CA TYR A 63 10.02 6.25 -6.60
C TYR A 63 11.15 6.05 -5.56
N PRO A 64 11.07 5.02 -4.73
CA PRO A 64 9.98 4.06 -4.59
C PRO A 64 8.71 4.70 -4.02
N ALA A 65 7.54 4.23 -4.45
CA ALA A 65 6.26 4.82 -4.06
C ALA A 65 5.23 3.77 -3.65
N LEU A 66 4.39 4.15 -2.71
CA LEU A 66 3.17 3.41 -2.34
C LEU A 66 1.96 4.28 -2.65
N LEU A 67 1.08 3.79 -3.51
CA LEU A 67 -0.19 4.42 -3.81
C LEU A 67 -1.30 3.61 -3.17
N VAL A 68 -2.11 4.24 -2.34
CA VAL A 68 -3.18 3.60 -1.58
C VAL A 68 -4.53 4.03 -2.14
N TYR A 69 -5.37 3.07 -2.45
CA TYR A 69 -6.73 3.34 -2.90
C TYR A 69 -7.68 2.23 -2.51
N CYS A 70 -8.96 2.57 -2.45
CA CYS A 70 -10.05 1.62 -2.27
C CYS A 70 -10.67 1.39 -3.65
N ASP A 71 -10.63 0.17 -4.15
CA ASP A 71 -11.14 -0.17 -5.47
C ASP A 71 -12.55 -0.77 -5.42
N LYS A 72 -13.00 -1.22 -4.26
CA LYS A 72 -14.32 -1.84 -4.10
C LYS A 72 -14.92 -1.58 -2.72
N LEU A 73 -16.18 -1.21 -2.70
CA LEU A 73 -17.03 -1.14 -1.52
C LEU A 73 -18.20 -2.09 -1.69
N SER A 74 -18.45 -2.94 -0.69
CA SER A 74 -19.58 -3.87 -0.69
C SER A 74 -20.40 -3.68 0.58
N ASN A 75 -21.59 -3.10 0.44
CA ASN A 75 -22.53 -2.95 1.54
C ASN A 75 -23.51 -4.13 1.55
N THR A 76 -23.38 -4.98 2.53
CA THR A 76 -24.23 -6.18 2.68
C THR A 76 -25.31 -5.99 3.73
N LEU A 77 -25.36 -4.83 4.40
CA LEU A 77 -26.34 -4.49 5.44
C LEU A 77 -26.49 -5.58 6.51
N LYS A 78 -25.38 -6.17 6.95
CA LYS A 78 -25.35 -7.23 7.95
C LYS A 78 -25.89 -6.79 9.32
N GLU A 79 -25.69 -5.53 9.64
CA GLU A 79 -26.09 -4.96 10.92
C GLU A 79 -27.29 -4.04 10.75
N LYS A 80 -28.28 -4.21 11.63
CA LYS A 80 -29.45 -3.32 11.69
C LYS A 80 -29.01 -1.94 12.18
N PHE A 81 -29.70 -0.92 11.72
CA PHE A 81 -29.48 0.49 12.10
C PHE A 81 -28.14 1.08 11.65
N ARG A 82 -27.43 0.43 10.73
CA ARG A 82 -26.25 0.96 10.09
C ARG A 82 -26.57 1.40 8.67
N GLN A 83 -25.92 2.48 8.22
CA GLN A 83 -26.02 2.94 6.84
C GLN A 83 -25.12 2.11 5.92
N PHE A 84 -23.99 1.65 6.46
CA PHE A 84 -23.07 0.78 5.79
C PHE A 84 -22.61 -0.33 6.74
N SER A 85 -22.79 -1.57 6.32
CA SER A 85 -22.27 -2.73 7.03
C SER A 85 -21.80 -3.75 6.00
N GLY A 86 -20.49 -3.87 5.83
CA GLY A 86 -19.92 -4.71 4.80
C GLY A 86 -18.41 -4.65 4.75
N LYS A 87 -17.86 -4.61 3.55
CA LYS A 87 -16.42 -4.65 3.31
C LYS A 87 -15.95 -3.57 2.36
N ALA A 88 -14.76 -3.06 2.61
CA ALA A 88 -13.99 -2.26 1.69
C ALA A 88 -12.73 -3.02 1.28
N HIS A 89 -12.46 -3.11 -0.01
CA HIS A 89 -11.20 -3.67 -0.51
C HIS A 89 -10.21 -2.53 -0.75
N VAL A 90 -9.06 -2.62 -0.10
CA VAL A 90 -7.97 -1.63 -0.17
C VAL A 90 -6.78 -2.22 -0.89
N VAL A 91 -6.16 -1.44 -1.75
CA VAL A 91 -4.95 -1.82 -2.47
C VAL A 91 -3.83 -0.86 -2.10
N VAL A 92 -2.68 -1.42 -1.76
CA VAL A 92 -1.40 -0.70 -1.67
C VAL A 92 -0.60 -1.08 -2.92
N ASP A 93 -0.49 -0.14 -3.85
CA ASP A 93 0.23 -0.30 -5.11
C ASP A 93 1.69 0.11 -4.89
N VAL A 94 2.56 -0.89 -4.80
CA VAL A 94 4.00 -0.72 -4.61
C VAL A 94 4.64 -0.49 -5.98
N ARG A 95 5.33 0.63 -6.15
CA ARG A 95 5.99 0.99 -7.42
C ARG A 95 7.45 1.31 -7.18
N HIS A 96 8.30 0.71 -8.00
CA HIS A 96 9.73 0.97 -8.00
C HIS A 96 10.25 1.16 -9.42
N SER A 97 11.11 2.13 -9.60
CA SER A 97 11.75 2.43 -10.88
C SER A 97 13.24 2.62 -10.69
N GLN A 98 14.02 2.06 -11.61
CA GLN A 98 15.47 2.22 -11.68
C GLN A 98 15.95 2.10 -13.14
N ASP A 99 17.16 2.55 -13.41
CA ASP A 99 17.76 2.53 -14.74
C ASP A 99 18.35 1.19 -15.15
N ASP A 100 18.51 0.27 -14.20
CA ASP A 100 19.08 -1.07 -14.37
C ASP A 100 18.06 -2.13 -13.95
N LEU A 101 18.09 -3.29 -14.58
CA LEU A 101 17.28 -4.46 -14.19
C LEU A 101 17.84 -5.19 -12.97
N ASP A 102 19.13 -5.03 -12.68
CA ASP A 102 19.77 -5.74 -11.60
C ASP A 102 19.24 -5.30 -10.23
N GLY A 103 18.86 -6.27 -9.41
CA GLY A 103 18.32 -6.04 -8.07
C GLY A 103 16.91 -5.45 -8.02
N MET A 104 16.26 -5.19 -9.16
CA MET A 104 14.95 -4.55 -9.20
C MET A 104 13.86 -5.39 -8.52
N ALA A 105 13.78 -6.67 -8.85
CA ALA A 105 12.82 -7.58 -8.22
C ALA A 105 13.06 -7.72 -6.71
N SER A 106 14.31 -7.80 -6.28
CA SER A 106 14.68 -7.88 -4.86
C SER A 106 14.28 -6.64 -4.09
N SER A 107 14.41 -5.45 -4.68
CA SER A 107 13.98 -4.20 -4.07
C SER A 107 12.46 -4.16 -3.88
N VAL A 108 11.70 -4.56 -4.89
CA VAL A 108 10.23 -4.64 -4.81
C VAL A 108 9.80 -5.64 -3.75
N ASP A 109 10.46 -6.79 -3.65
CA ASP A 109 10.19 -7.79 -2.59
C ASP A 109 10.36 -7.20 -1.19
N VAL A 110 11.42 -6.44 -0.96
CA VAL A 110 11.65 -5.77 0.34
C VAL A 110 10.51 -4.79 0.67
N TYR A 111 10.06 -4.01 -0.30
CA TYR A 111 8.96 -3.07 -0.08
C TYR A 111 7.64 -3.78 0.18
N VAL A 112 7.35 -4.84 -0.55
CA VAL A 112 6.17 -5.68 -0.33
C VAL A 112 6.21 -6.32 1.05
N ASP A 113 7.34 -6.90 1.44
CA ASP A 113 7.51 -7.53 2.75
C ASP A 113 7.31 -6.52 3.88
N ALA A 114 7.79 -5.29 3.73
CA ALA A 114 7.57 -4.24 4.70
C ALA A 114 6.08 -3.89 4.87
N VAL A 115 5.34 -3.80 3.76
CA VAL A 115 3.89 -3.56 3.78
C VAL A 115 3.16 -4.74 4.43
N CYS A 116 3.48 -5.96 4.05
CA CYS A 116 2.85 -7.16 4.60
C CYS A 116 3.11 -7.30 6.11
N ALA A 117 4.33 -7.04 6.56
CA ALA A 117 4.67 -7.08 7.97
C ALA A 117 3.92 -6.01 8.78
N LEU A 118 3.71 -4.83 8.20
CA LEU A 118 2.88 -3.80 8.82
C LEU A 118 1.43 -4.26 8.95
N LEU A 119 0.86 -4.86 7.91
CA LEU A 119 -0.50 -5.40 7.93
C LEU A 119 -0.65 -6.51 8.96
N ASP A 120 0.32 -7.42 9.06
CA ASP A 120 0.32 -8.50 10.07
C ASP A 120 0.25 -7.97 11.50
N ASN A 121 0.88 -6.82 11.75
CA ASN A 121 0.89 -6.18 13.07
C ASN A 121 -0.27 -5.19 13.28
N SER A 122 -1.11 -4.98 12.29
CA SER A 122 -2.21 -4.00 12.34
C SER A 122 -3.59 -4.61 12.40
N ARG A 123 -3.68 -5.89 12.75
CA ARG A 123 -4.96 -6.59 12.91
C ARG A 123 -5.75 -5.98 14.06
N GLY A 124 -7.05 -5.88 13.87
CA GLY A 124 -7.98 -5.40 14.89
C GLY A 124 -8.71 -4.13 14.49
N ASP A 125 -9.12 -3.37 15.47
CA ASP A 125 -9.86 -2.13 15.29
C ASP A 125 -8.93 -1.03 14.78
N LEU A 126 -9.26 -0.49 13.61
CA LEU A 126 -8.56 0.65 13.01
C LEU A 126 -9.18 1.99 13.41
N GLY A 127 -10.25 1.95 14.22
CA GLY A 127 -11.01 3.13 14.62
C GLY A 127 -12.12 3.50 13.64
N SER A 128 -13.02 4.34 14.09
CA SER A 128 -14.11 4.91 13.27
C SER A 128 -14.97 3.88 12.52
N GLY A 129 -15.16 2.69 13.09
CA GLY A 129 -15.99 1.63 12.49
C GLY A 129 -15.28 0.81 11.41
N TYR A 130 -13.96 0.87 11.33
CA TYR A 130 -13.13 0.04 10.46
C TYR A 130 -12.42 -1.04 11.27
N PHE A 131 -12.51 -2.28 10.81
CA PHE A 131 -11.89 -3.43 11.45
C PHE A 131 -11.13 -4.28 10.42
N TYR A 132 -9.88 -4.58 10.72
CA TYR A 132 -9.04 -5.43 9.88
C TYR A 132 -8.82 -6.77 10.55
N SER A 133 -9.41 -7.82 9.99
CA SER A 133 -9.33 -9.19 10.54
C SER A 133 -8.02 -9.90 10.19
N GLY A 134 -7.26 -9.37 9.27
CA GLY A 134 -6.04 -9.96 8.72
C GLY A 134 -6.28 -10.58 7.34
N GLY A 135 -5.19 -11.06 6.75
CA GLY A 135 -5.19 -11.61 5.40
C GLY A 135 -5.00 -10.56 4.32
N TYR A 136 -4.24 -10.91 3.31
CA TYR A 136 -3.96 -10.08 2.15
C TYR A 136 -3.54 -10.96 0.98
N ASP A 137 -3.67 -10.42 -0.23
CA ASP A 137 -3.17 -11.01 -1.46
C ASP A 137 -2.08 -10.12 -2.04
N VAL A 138 -1.03 -10.74 -2.55
CA VAL A 138 0.06 -10.04 -3.24
C VAL A 138 0.12 -10.49 -4.69
N SER A 139 0.13 -9.54 -5.60
CA SER A 139 0.35 -9.79 -7.03
C SER A 139 1.54 -8.98 -7.54
N PHE A 140 2.45 -9.63 -8.23
CA PHE A 140 3.61 -9.01 -8.86
C PHE A 140 3.35 -8.84 -10.35
N GLU A 141 3.57 -7.63 -10.85
CA GLU A 141 3.51 -7.36 -12.28
C GLU A 141 4.90 -7.55 -12.91
N THR A 142 4.93 -7.81 -14.21
CA THR A 142 6.19 -7.88 -14.96
C THR A 142 6.85 -6.51 -15.03
N ILE A 143 8.18 -6.51 -15.07
CA ILE A 143 8.96 -5.30 -15.29
C ILE A 143 8.63 -4.74 -16.67
N VAL A 144 8.31 -3.47 -16.74
CA VAL A 144 8.00 -2.77 -17.98
C VAL A 144 8.91 -1.54 -18.13
N ARG A 145 8.95 -0.97 -19.32
CA ARG A 145 9.61 0.27 -19.57
C ARG A 145 8.72 1.43 -19.12
N GLY A 146 9.20 2.23 -18.16
CA GLY A 146 8.53 3.45 -17.70
C GLY A 146 9.35 4.67 -18.08
N GLY A 147 9.10 5.28 -19.26
CA GLY A 147 9.92 6.37 -19.75
C GLY A 147 11.33 5.91 -20.10
N ARG A 148 12.36 6.51 -19.48
CA ARG A 148 13.76 6.12 -19.66
C ARG A 148 14.18 4.92 -18.82
N ASN A 149 13.49 4.71 -17.70
CA ASN A 149 13.83 3.70 -16.71
C ASN A 149 12.92 2.49 -16.81
N PHE A 150 13.28 1.43 -16.12
CA PHE A 150 12.41 0.28 -15.90
C PHE A 150 11.47 0.56 -14.73
N LEU A 151 10.27 0.00 -14.77
CA LEU A 151 9.26 0.10 -13.74
C LEU A 151 8.74 -1.28 -13.38
N GLN A 152 8.67 -1.59 -12.10
CA GLN A 152 7.96 -2.75 -11.59
C GLN A 152 6.92 -2.34 -10.56
N ARG A 153 5.78 -3.01 -10.61
CA ARG A 153 4.66 -2.82 -9.69
C ARG A 153 4.32 -4.12 -9.00
N ALA A 154 3.91 -3.99 -7.75
CA ALA A 154 3.28 -5.06 -7.02
C ALA A 154 2.10 -4.50 -6.25
N LYS A 155 1.04 -5.28 -6.12
CA LYS A 155 -0.18 -4.86 -5.42
C LYS A 155 -0.41 -5.74 -4.22
N VAL A 156 -0.58 -5.12 -3.06
CA VAL A 156 -1.03 -5.78 -1.83
C VAL A 156 -2.48 -5.39 -1.60
N GLY A 157 -3.38 -6.36 -1.76
CA GLY A 157 -4.83 -6.15 -1.59
C GLY A 157 -5.34 -6.80 -0.31
N PHE A 158 -6.20 -6.12 0.42
CA PHE A 158 -6.80 -6.63 1.65
C PHE A 158 -8.19 -6.05 1.91
N ASP A 159 -8.99 -6.81 2.64
CA ASP A 159 -10.34 -6.41 3.01
C ASP A 159 -10.37 -5.80 4.41
N VAL A 160 -11.13 -4.72 4.55
CA VAL A 160 -11.45 -4.09 5.84
C VAL A 160 -12.95 -4.15 6.05
N GLU A 161 -13.36 -4.66 7.19
CA GLU A 161 -14.77 -4.64 7.60
C GLU A 161 -15.18 -3.24 8.02
N VAL A 162 -16.35 -2.83 7.58
CA VAL A 162 -16.88 -1.48 7.81
C VAL A 162 -18.26 -1.57 8.43
N SER A 163 -18.46 -0.87 9.53
CA SER A 163 -19.72 -0.74 10.24
C SER A 163 -19.99 0.74 10.58
N LYS A 164 -20.92 1.35 9.87
CA LYS A 164 -21.26 2.79 10.00
C LYS A 164 -22.74 3.09 9.90
#